data_1612e8361263c5c1efcb8dea73c66acf
#
_entry.id   1612e8361263c5c1efcb8dea73c66acf
#
_cell.length_a   1.000
_cell.length_b   1.000
_cell.length_c   1.000
_cell.angle_alpha   90.00
_cell.angle_beta   90.00
_cell.angle_gamma   90.00
#
_symmetry.space_group_name_H-M   'P 1'
#
loop_
_entity.id
_entity.type
_entity.pdbx_description
1 polymer ?
#
loop_
_entity_poly.entity_id
_entity_poly.type
_entity_poly.pdbx_seq_one_letter_code
_entity_poly.pdbx_strand_id
1 'polypeptide(L)'
;MSTKIMTNGGTGLVISNYKSDNVFPLLPLLSQEFPNWTIDKIKNYIRLVISKKEDVAGILVAQNEALYYVGMLIYTHQTVSSELIENTTNGKFSNGIVVENLNASSPILQKQVFHLLIESVIKLAKQKDCAFVELPRFDESYELIKQKYQSQISNPNNFRIFIKLD
;
A
#
# COMPACT_ATOMS: atom_id res chain seq x y z
N MET A 1 3.51 9.31 -18.09
CA MET A 1 2.52 10.21 -17.45
C MET A 1 2.22 9.69 -16.05
N SER A 2 2.54 10.47 -15.05
CA SER A 2 2.15 10.14 -13.67
C SER A 2 0.65 10.34 -13.54
N THR A 3 -0.09 9.28 -13.28
CA THR A 3 -1.49 9.40 -12.92
C THR A 3 -1.55 10.02 -11.52
N LYS A 4 -1.77 11.32 -11.44
CA LYS A 4 -2.03 11.99 -10.17
C LYS A 4 -3.38 11.50 -9.65
N ILE A 5 -3.35 10.67 -8.63
CA ILE A 5 -4.55 10.35 -7.85
C ILE A 5 -4.69 11.49 -6.85
N MET A 6 -5.41 12.54 -7.23
CA MET A 6 -5.70 13.65 -6.32
C MET A 6 -6.75 13.21 -5.31
N THR A 7 -6.36 13.06 -4.06
CA THR A 7 -7.31 12.99 -2.96
C THR A 7 -7.41 14.38 -2.34
N ASN A 8 -8.46 15.11 -2.66
CA ASN A 8 -8.79 16.39 -2.05
C ASN A 8 -9.32 16.15 -0.61
N GLY A 9 -8.42 15.85 0.30
CA GLY A 9 -8.76 15.65 1.71
C GLY A 9 -8.44 16.84 2.63
N GLY A 10 -8.17 18.04 2.10
CA GLY A 10 -7.82 19.21 2.91
C GLY A 10 -6.48 19.12 3.63
N THR A 11 -5.64 18.13 3.30
CA THR A 11 -4.41 17.78 4.01
C THR A 11 -3.14 18.31 3.36
N GLY A 12 -3.24 18.86 2.14
CA GLY A 12 -2.08 19.25 1.34
C GLY A 12 -1.24 18.08 0.83
N LEU A 13 -1.68 16.84 1.04
CA LEU A 13 -0.99 15.64 0.56
C LEU A 13 -1.49 15.20 -0.81
N VAL A 14 -0.57 14.83 -1.68
CA VAL A 14 -0.87 14.28 -3.02
C VAL A 14 -0.33 12.86 -3.10
N ILE A 15 -1.20 11.92 -3.48
CA ILE A 15 -0.80 10.54 -3.74
C ILE A 15 -0.56 10.36 -5.23
N SER A 16 0.56 9.71 -5.57
CA SER A 16 0.91 9.41 -6.95
C SER A 16 1.68 8.09 -7.06
N ASN A 17 1.72 7.53 -8.28
CA ASN A 17 2.59 6.40 -8.59
C ASN A 17 4.03 6.89 -8.73
N TYR A 18 4.96 6.15 -8.11
CA TYR A 18 6.38 6.39 -8.27
C TYR A 18 6.96 5.44 -9.31
N LYS A 19 7.46 6.00 -10.42
CA LYS A 19 7.99 5.23 -11.55
C LYS A 19 9.45 5.56 -11.90
N SER A 20 10.07 6.45 -11.15
CA SER A 20 11.46 6.83 -11.38
C SER A 20 12.42 5.77 -10.85
N ASP A 21 13.47 5.48 -11.59
CA ASP A 21 14.57 4.63 -11.12
C ASP A 21 15.53 5.36 -10.15
N ASN A 22 15.34 6.67 -9.97
CA ASN A 22 16.06 7.44 -8.97
C ASN A 22 15.44 7.19 -7.58
N VAL A 23 16.10 6.36 -6.79
CA VAL A 23 15.62 5.99 -5.45
C VAL A 23 15.98 7.02 -4.37
N PHE A 24 16.86 7.97 -4.65
CA PHE A 24 17.34 8.93 -3.64
C PHE A 24 16.23 9.71 -2.93
N PRO A 25 15.19 10.21 -3.61
CA PRO A 25 14.09 10.89 -2.92
C PRO A 25 13.33 10.01 -1.91
N LEU A 26 13.36 8.70 -2.09
CA LEU A 26 12.69 7.72 -1.23
C LEU A 26 13.62 7.11 -0.17
N LEU A 27 14.93 7.38 -0.22
CA LEU A 27 15.89 6.76 0.70
C LEU A 27 15.57 6.96 2.18
N PRO A 28 15.10 8.12 2.65
CA PRO A 28 14.73 8.28 4.05
C PRO A 28 13.63 7.31 4.49
N LEU A 29 12.61 7.10 3.65
CA LEU A 29 11.54 6.14 3.91
C LEU A 29 12.03 4.69 3.79
N LEU A 30 12.79 4.38 2.75
CA LEU A 30 13.32 3.05 2.49
C LEU A 30 14.34 2.60 3.54
N SER A 31 15.20 3.49 4.00
CA SER A 31 16.17 3.19 5.05
C SER A 31 15.49 2.95 6.41
N GLN A 32 14.39 3.60 6.66
CA GLN A 32 13.57 3.38 7.84
C GLN A 32 12.92 1.99 7.81
N GLU A 33 12.41 1.57 6.66
CA GLU A 33 11.78 0.28 6.47
C GLU A 33 12.79 -0.87 6.44
N PHE A 34 13.95 -0.63 5.83
CA PHE A 34 15.02 -1.62 5.63
C PHE A 34 16.33 -1.18 6.29
N PRO A 35 16.39 -1.03 7.62
CA PRO A 35 17.54 -0.44 8.30
C PRO A 35 18.85 -1.25 8.13
N ASN A 36 18.73 -2.54 7.83
CA ASN A 36 19.88 -3.44 7.69
C ASN A 36 20.27 -3.70 6.22
N TRP A 37 19.60 -3.02 5.27
CA TRP A 37 19.93 -3.19 3.86
C TRP A 37 20.93 -2.13 3.40
N THR A 38 21.84 -2.54 2.52
CA THR A 38 22.71 -1.59 1.82
C THR A 38 21.90 -0.76 0.81
N ILE A 39 22.42 0.40 0.48
CA ILE A 39 21.79 1.27 -0.54
C ILE A 39 21.65 0.54 -1.88
N ASP A 40 22.65 -0.25 -2.27
CA ASP A 40 22.59 -1.02 -3.52
C ASP A 40 21.51 -2.09 -3.51
N LYS A 41 21.30 -2.75 -2.36
CA LYS A 41 20.21 -3.71 -2.20
C LYS A 41 18.86 -3.02 -2.32
N ILE A 42 18.68 -1.87 -1.68
CA ILE A 42 17.47 -1.04 -1.78
C ILE A 42 17.23 -0.62 -3.24
N LYS A 43 18.25 -0.10 -3.92
CA LYS A 43 18.15 0.30 -5.33
C LYS A 43 17.71 -0.85 -6.23
N ASN A 44 18.30 -2.01 -6.06
CA ASN A 44 17.97 -3.19 -6.86
C ASN A 44 16.54 -3.65 -6.62
N TYR A 45 16.08 -3.63 -5.38
CA TYR A 45 14.70 -3.95 -5.02
C TYR A 45 13.69 -2.97 -5.67
N ILE A 46 13.92 -1.68 -5.54
CA ILE A 46 13.03 -0.66 -6.13
C ILE A 46 13.02 -0.75 -7.65
N ARG A 47 14.19 -0.92 -8.30
CA ARG A 47 14.26 -1.13 -9.75
C ARG A 47 13.46 -2.36 -10.19
N LEU A 48 13.53 -3.43 -9.42
CA LEU A 48 12.76 -4.63 -9.71
C LEU A 48 11.25 -4.37 -9.62
N VAL A 49 10.79 -3.63 -8.62
CA VAL A 49 9.37 -3.28 -8.46
C VAL A 49 8.89 -2.39 -9.60
N ILE A 50 9.61 -1.29 -9.90
CA ILE A 50 9.19 -0.34 -10.95
C ILE A 50 9.33 -0.90 -12.37
N SER A 51 10.15 -1.94 -12.58
CA SER A 51 10.27 -2.64 -13.88
C SER A 51 9.02 -3.44 -14.22
N LYS A 52 8.21 -3.79 -13.24
CA LYS A 52 6.97 -4.53 -13.43
C LYS A 52 5.85 -3.62 -13.90
N LYS A 53 4.88 -4.19 -14.61
CA LYS A 53 3.66 -3.47 -14.98
C LYS A 53 2.84 -3.14 -13.73
N GLU A 54 2.07 -2.05 -13.76
CA GLU A 54 1.22 -1.62 -12.65
C GLU A 54 0.18 -2.67 -12.22
N ASP A 55 -0.18 -3.56 -13.12
CA ASP A 55 -1.07 -4.69 -12.82
C ASP A 55 -0.36 -5.87 -12.14
N VAL A 56 0.95 -5.76 -11.90
CA VAL A 56 1.75 -6.77 -11.19
C VAL A 56 2.27 -6.23 -9.87
N ALA A 57 2.87 -5.05 -9.89
CA ALA A 57 3.42 -4.40 -8.71
C ALA A 57 3.55 -2.88 -8.92
N GLY A 58 3.67 -2.13 -7.83
CA GLY A 58 3.90 -0.70 -7.92
C GLY A 58 4.21 -0.06 -6.59
N ILE A 59 4.51 1.23 -6.67
CA ILE A 59 4.81 2.08 -5.52
C ILE A 59 3.89 3.29 -5.57
N LEU A 60 3.16 3.52 -4.48
CA LEU A 60 2.43 4.76 -4.23
C LEU A 60 3.23 5.60 -3.24
N VAL A 61 3.27 6.89 -3.47
CA VAL A 61 3.93 7.85 -2.59
C VAL A 61 2.97 8.96 -2.19
N ALA A 62 3.13 9.46 -0.97
CA ALA A 62 2.47 10.66 -0.48
C ALA A 62 3.48 11.80 -0.45
N GLN A 63 3.15 12.89 -1.12
CA GLN A 63 4.00 14.08 -1.22
C GLN A 63 3.29 15.26 -0.55
N ASN A 64 4.02 16.03 0.25
CA ASN A 64 3.49 17.24 0.88
C ASN A 64 3.59 18.46 -0.05
N GLU A 65 3.09 19.61 0.40
CA GLU A 65 3.13 20.87 -0.36
C GLU A 65 4.56 21.36 -0.65
N ALA A 66 5.53 21.01 0.21
CA ALA A 66 6.94 21.31 -0.01
C ALA A 66 7.64 20.30 -0.94
N LEU A 67 6.88 19.40 -1.56
CA LEU A 67 7.34 18.38 -2.51
C LEU A 67 8.21 17.28 -1.89
N TYR A 68 8.20 17.12 -0.56
CA TYR A 68 8.85 15.98 0.10
C TYR A 68 7.95 14.76 0.12
N TYR A 69 8.54 13.59 -0.06
CA TYR A 69 7.86 12.31 0.12
C TYR A 69 7.75 11.99 1.60
N VAL A 70 6.54 11.97 2.11
CA VAL A 70 6.23 11.77 3.54
C VAL A 70 5.61 10.42 3.83
N GLY A 71 5.35 9.64 2.80
CA GLY A 71 4.84 8.28 2.93
C GLY A 71 5.03 7.47 1.66
N MET A 72 5.02 6.15 1.83
CA MET A 72 5.22 5.20 0.74
C MET A 72 4.44 3.92 1.01
N LEU A 73 3.90 3.33 -0.05
CA LEU A 73 3.26 2.03 -0.05
C LEU A 73 3.77 1.24 -1.26
N ILE A 74 4.26 0.02 -1.02
CA ILE A 74 4.65 -0.90 -2.08
C ILE A 74 3.64 -2.04 -2.09
N TYR A 75 3.12 -2.36 -3.27
CA TYR A 75 2.11 -3.40 -3.45
C TYR A 75 2.46 -4.38 -4.55
N THR A 76 1.88 -5.58 -4.45
CA THR A 76 1.90 -6.61 -5.49
C THR A 76 0.49 -7.13 -5.73
N HIS A 77 0.20 -7.55 -6.96
CA HIS A 77 -1.00 -8.32 -7.26
C HIS A 77 -0.74 -9.79 -6.99
N GLN A 78 -1.64 -10.43 -6.26
CA GLN A 78 -1.51 -11.85 -5.89
C GLN A 78 -2.84 -12.55 -5.99
N THR A 79 -2.75 -13.87 -6.18
CA THR A 79 -3.86 -14.79 -6.06
C THR A 79 -3.71 -15.58 -4.77
N VAL A 80 -4.71 -15.53 -3.91
CA VAL A 80 -4.71 -16.25 -2.64
C VAL A 80 -5.92 -17.16 -2.54
N SER A 81 -5.80 -18.19 -1.69
CA SER A 81 -6.95 -19.04 -1.37
C SER A 81 -8.04 -18.22 -0.68
N SER A 82 -9.28 -18.39 -1.13
CA SER A 82 -10.43 -17.72 -0.52
C SER A 82 -10.62 -18.09 0.95
N GLU A 83 -10.09 -19.21 1.39
CA GLU A 83 -10.09 -19.63 2.80
C GLU A 83 -9.39 -18.61 3.70
N LEU A 84 -8.31 -17.97 3.21
CA LEU A 84 -7.58 -16.95 3.98
C LEU A 84 -8.38 -15.67 4.18
N ILE A 85 -9.34 -15.39 3.28
CA ILE A 85 -10.12 -14.16 3.29
C ILE A 85 -11.46 -14.39 4.01
N GLU A 86 -12.12 -15.50 3.72
CA GLU A 86 -13.51 -15.76 4.13
C GLU A 86 -13.63 -16.81 5.23
N ASN A 87 -12.52 -17.41 5.60
CA ASN A 87 -12.50 -18.54 6.55
C ASN A 87 -13.42 -19.70 6.13
N THR A 88 -13.47 -19.96 4.81
CA THR A 88 -14.27 -21.01 4.20
C THR A 88 -13.38 -22.03 3.51
N THR A 89 -13.81 -23.29 3.44
CA THR A 89 -13.06 -24.39 2.80
C THR A 89 -13.60 -24.72 1.42
N ASN A 90 -13.83 -23.72 0.57
CA ASN A 90 -14.43 -23.90 -0.75
C ASN A 90 -13.44 -24.21 -1.87
N GLY A 91 -12.12 -24.21 -1.60
CA GLY A 91 -11.06 -24.48 -2.59
C GLY A 91 -10.93 -23.46 -3.71
N LYS A 92 -11.56 -22.29 -3.58
CA LYS A 92 -11.50 -21.20 -4.57
C LYS A 92 -10.32 -20.29 -4.33
N PHE A 93 -9.92 -19.56 -5.36
CA PHE A 93 -8.88 -18.54 -5.31
C PHE A 93 -9.46 -17.17 -5.65
N SER A 94 -8.91 -16.14 -5.05
CA SER A 94 -9.29 -14.75 -5.30
C SER A 94 -8.06 -13.93 -5.66
N ASN A 95 -8.21 -13.03 -6.60
CA ASN A 95 -7.18 -12.07 -6.99
C ASN A 95 -7.31 -10.81 -6.12
N GLY A 96 -6.20 -10.27 -5.72
CA GLY A 96 -6.18 -9.06 -4.94
C GLY A 96 -4.85 -8.35 -4.95
N ILE A 97 -4.79 -7.28 -4.20
CA ILE A 97 -3.58 -6.51 -3.97
C ILE A 97 -3.08 -6.78 -2.56
N VAL A 98 -1.82 -7.14 -2.45
CA VAL A 98 -1.10 -7.29 -1.19
C VAL A 98 -0.20 -6.07 -0.99
N VAL A 99 -0.39 -5.37 0.11
CA VAL A 99 0.50 -4.29 0.53
C VAL A 99 1.70 -4.91 1.23
N GLU A 100 2.86 -4.82 0.59
CA GLU A 100 4.11 -5.40 1.09
C GLU A 100 4.79 -4.48 2.11
N ASN A 101 4.79 -3.18 1.85
CA ASN A 101 5.41 -2.17 2.68
C ASN A 101 4.52 -0.94 2.77
N LEU A 102 4.46 -0.35 3.94
CA LEU A 102 3.71 0.87 4.21
C LEU A 102 4.43 1.64 5.31
N ASN A 103 4.92 2.83 5.00
CA ASN A 103 5.55 3.66 6.01
C ASN A 103 5.28 5.15 5.81
N ALA A 104 5.53 5.92 6.87
CA ALA A 104 5.44 7.37 6.90
C ALA A 104 6.71 7.94 7.55
N SER A 105 7.10 9.14 7.12
CA SER A 105 8.33 9.80 7.60
C SER A 105 8.24 10.24 9.07
N SER A 106 7.03 10.36 9.61
CA SER A 106 6.79 10.87 10.96
C SER A 106 5.60 10.16 11.61
N PRO A 107 5.69 9.79 12.90
CA PRO A 107 4.56 9.23 13.64
C PRO A 107 3.33 10.14 13.69
N ILE A 108 3.53 11.45 13.67
CA ILE A 108 2.45 12.47 13.72
C ILE A 108 1.60 12.39 12.46
N LEU A 109 2.22 12.15 11.30
CA LEU A 109 1.53 12.07 9.99
C LEU A 109 1.02 10.67 9.66
N GLN A 110 1.42 9.67 10.43
CA GLN A 110 1.24 8.27 10.07
C GLN A 110 -0.22 7.88 9.81
N LYS A 111 -1.14 8.23 10.71
CA LYS A 111 -2.57 7.92 10.54
C LYS A 111 -3.13 8.48 9.23
N GLN A 112 -2.82 9.73 8.95
CA GLN A 112 -3.30 10.45 7.77
C GLN A 112 -2.67 9.93 6.49
N VAL A 113 -1.36 9.72 6.49
CA VAL A 113 -0.62 9.20 5.34
C VAL A 113 -1.08 7.79 5.02
N PHE A 114 -1.20 6.92 6.01
CA PHE A 114 -1.68 5.54 5.83
C PHE A 114 -3.11 5.51 5.30
N HIS A 115 -3.99 6.33 5.87
CA HIS A 115 -5.36 6.44 5.37
C HIS A 115 -5.40 6.76 3.88
N LEU A 116 -4.69 7.79 3.44
CA LEU A 116 -4.68 8.22 2.04
C LEU A 116 -4.04 7.20 1.10
N LEU A 117 -2.93 6.59 1.50
CA LEU A 117 -2.25 5.55 0.71
C LEU A 117 -3.12 4.29 0.58
N ILE A 118 -3.74 3.84 1.66
CA ILE A 118 -4.61 2.67 1.65
C ILE A 118 -5.88 2.94 0.83
N GLU A 119 -6.51 4.10 0.97
CA GLU A 119 -7.65 4.50 0.14
C GLU A 119 -7.29 4.47 -1.35
N SER A 120 -6.09 4.94 -1.68
CA SER A 120 -5.63 4.95 -3.07
C SER A 120 -5.41 3.54 -3.61
N VAL A 121 -4.86 2.63 -2.82
CA VAL A 121 -4.69 1.24 -3.25
C VAL A 121 -6.01 0.48 -3.31
N ILE A 122 -6.97 0.79 -2.44
CA ILE A 122 -8.33 0.24 -2.53
C ILE A 122 -9.01 0.68 -3.82
N LYS A 123 -8.90 1.97 -4.17
CA LYS A 123 -9.42 2.49 -5.43
C LYS A 123 -8.78 1.79 -6.64
N LEU A 124 -7.46 1.61 -6.61
CA LEU A 124 -6.75 0.88 -7.65
C LEU A 124 -7.24 -0.58 -7.74
N ALA A 125 -7.40 -1.26 -6.62
CA ALA A 125 -7.89 -2.63 -6.57
C ALA A 125 -9.30 -2.77 -7.15
N LYS A 126 -10.19 -1.84 -6.84
CA LYS A 126 -11.54 -1.80 -7.44
C LYS A 126 -11.50 -1.58 -8.95
N GLN A 127 -10.63 -0.71 -9.44
CA GLN A 127 -10.46 -0.47 -10.88
C GLN A 127 -9.92 -1.70 -11.63
N LYS A 128 -9.26 -2.61 -10.92
CA LYS A 128 -8.69 -3.86 -11.46
C LYS A 128 -9.56 -5.09 -11.16
N ASP A 129 -10.79 -4.88 -10.69
CA ASP A 129 -11.72 -5.96 -10.33
C ASP A 129 -11.13 -6.96 -9.32
N CYS A 130 -10.29 -6.47 -8.43
CA CYS A 130 -9.75 -7.27 -7.34
C CYS A 130 -10.80 -7.55 -6.27
N ALA A 131 -10.75 -8.73 -5.67
CA ALA A 131 -11.68 -9.15 -4.64
C ALA A 131 -11.29 -8.63 -3.23
N PHE A 132 -10.03 -8.26 -3.03
CA PHE A 132 -9.54 -7.86 -1.72
C PHE A 132 -8.29 -6.97 -1.82
N VAL A 133 -8.04 -6.27 -0.72
CA VAL A 133 -6.73 -5.66 -0.39
C VAL A 133 -6.26 -6.25 0.93
N GLU A 134 -5.05 -6.78 0.96
CA GLU A 134 -4.40 -7.27 2.16
C GLU A 134 -3.44 -6.22 2.67
N LEU A 135 -3.59 -5.86 3.96
CA LEU A 135 -2.69 -4.94 4.65
C LEU A 135 -1.68 -5.73 5.48
N PRO A 136 -0.48 -5.15 5.72
CA PRO A 136 0.46 -5.70 6.67
C PRO A 136 -0.18 -5.86 8.06
N ARG A 137 0.48 -6.61 8.94
CA ARG A 137 0.05 -6.86 10.30
C ARG A 137 -0.52 -5.60 10.96
N PHE A 138 -1.55 -5.82 11.78
CA PHE A 138 -2.23 -4.82 12.60
C PHE A 138 -1.34 -3.67 13.07
N ASP A 139 -1.79 -2.46 12.76
CA ASP A 139 -1.19 -1.22 13.22
C ASP A 139 -2.33 -0.28 13.68
N GLU A 140 -2.15 0.37 14.81
CA GLU A 140 -3.09 1.36 15.33
C GLU A 140 -3.31 2.53 14.35
N SER A 141 -2.34 2.78 13.47
CA SER A 141 -2.43 3.79 12.41
C SER A 141 -3.52 3.48 11.37
N TYR A 142 -4.03 2.25 11.32
CA TYR A 142 -5.13 1.86 10.42
C TYR A 142 -6.53 2.18 10.98
N GLU A 143 -6.62 2.85 12.10
CA GLU A 143 -7.89 3.10 12.77
C GLU A 143 -8.95 3.74 11.86
N LEU A 144 -8.56 4.74 11.05
CA LEU A 144 -9.48 5.39 10.10
C LEU A 144 -9.98 4.43 9.03
N ILE A 145 -9.12 3.54 8.54
CA ILE A 145 -9.48 2.49 7.59
C ILE A 145 -10.40 1.47 8.23
N LYS A 146 -10.12 1.06 9.45
CA LYS A 146 -10.97 0.11 10.19
C LYS A 146 -12.37 0.65 10.41
N GLN A 147 -12.49 1.91 10.79
CA GLN A 147 -13.79 2.55 10.97
C GLN A 147 -14.58 2.61 9.66
N LYS A 148 -13.94 3.00 8.57
CA LYS A 148 -14.59 3.16 7.26
C LYS A 148 -15.02 1.82 6.65
N TYR A 149 -14.20 0.78 6.77
CA TYR A 149 -14.40 -0.53 6.15
C TYR A 149 -14.76 -1.63 7.15
N GLN A 150 -15.33 -1.29 8.29
CA GLN A 150 -15.58 -2.20 9.41
C GLN A 150 -16.31 -3.49 9.00
N SER A 151 -17.34 -3.38 8.15
CA SER A 151 -18.12 -4.52 7.69
C SER A 151 -17.41 -5.39 6.63
N GLN A 152 -16.32 -4.88 6.04
CA GLN A 152 -15.59 -5.51 4.95
C GLN A 152 -14.26 -6.12 5.42
N ILE A 153 -13.85 -5.83 6.66
CA ILE A 153 -12.59 -6.32 7.21
C ILE A 153 -12.72 -7.76 7.69
N SER A 154 -11.78 -8.58 7.28
CA SER A 154 -11.58 -9.96 7.76
C SER A 154 -10.18 -10.11 8.31
N ASN A 155 -10.04 -10.81 9.42
CA ASN A 155 -8.77 -11.07 10.08
C ASN A 155 -8.73 -12.53 10.58
N PRO A 156 -8.76 -13.52 9.67
CA PRO A 156 -9.00 -14.91 10.02
C PRO A 156 -7.91 -15.55 10.89
N ASN A 157 -6.70 -15.04 10.86
CA ASN A 157 -5.55 -15.61 11.56
C ASN A 157 -4.83 -14.63 12.50
N ASN A 158 -5.39 -13.46 12.77
CA ASN A 158 -4.82 -12.38 13.58
C ASN A 158 -3.47 -11.81 13.09
N PHE A 159 -2.99 -12.21 11.92
CA PHE A 159 -1.70 -11.74 11.37
C PHE A 159 -1.86 -10.78 10.20
N ARG A 160 -2.97 -10.89 9.46
CA ARG A 160 -3.20 -10.09 8.25
C ARG A 160 -4.60 -9.51 8.26
N ILE A 161 -4.74 -8.34 7.71
CA ILE A 161 -6.02 -7.67 7.55
C ILE A 161 -6.40 -7.72 6.08
N PHE A 162 -7.55 -8.31 5.78
CA PHE A 162 -8.14 -8.32 4.45
C PHE A 162 -9.32 -7.37 4.41
N ILE A 163 -9.31 -6.47 3.44
CA ILE A 163 -10.46 -5.63 3.11
C ILE A 163 -11.13 -6.26 1.90
N LYS A 164 -12.32 -6.81 2.08
CA LYS A 164 -13.10 -7.37 0.98
C LYS A 164 -13.66 -6.25 0.12
N LEU A 165 -13.57 -6.42 -1.19
CA LEU A 165 -14.10 -5.49 -2.17
C LEU A 165 -15.33 -6.10 -2.84
N ASP A 166 -16.35 -5.28 -3.00
CA ASP A 166 -17.59 -5.66 -3.71
C ASP A 166 -17.43 -5.49 -5.22
#